data_05d08341284e23030cafcba6b335e738
#
_entry.id   05d08341284e23030cafcba6b335e738
#
_cell.length_a   1.000
_cell.length_b   1.000
_cell.length_c   1.000
_cell.angle_alpha   90.00
_cell.angle_beta   90.00
_cell.angle_gamma   90.00
#
_symmetry.space_group_name_H-M   'P 1'
#
loop_
_entity.id
_entity.type
_entity.pdbx_description
1 polymer ?
#
loop_
_entity_poly.entity_id
_entity_poly.type
_entity_poly.pdbx_seq_one_letter_code
_entity_poly.pdbx_strand_id
1 'polypeptide(L)'
;MRPSPLLDAPGAVAADSGAVPGGAPAGPGAAAAGPVPAADPDALVPAHYGDPLREQRLLADGLAVSALARDVVAVTGADRLTWLTTLSSQRLTGLAPGDGGAEALLLDAQGRIAHALAALDDGRTLLLVTEAGDGPALAALLDRMRFMLRVEVGAREDLVALGALGAGRERLRRAADGAGALAGAWTDPWPGVVEGGTSYDVGLDSPHPGRAYAAGFVLVPAARVVEVVRAFAAGGLANEEPPAGGPADENAEDAADGSLNENVASGPPDENAAGGPAAESGGALTAVAEHDALAGAMAWEALRIEAGRPRRAREVDERAIPHELDWLRTAVHLTKGCYPGQETVARTLNLGRPPRRLTLLQLDGLAGGLPAPGDVVRLGERPVGAVTSVARHHELGPIALALLRRGVPAEAALSVDVSDAAGGPAPGERVVVGRVAAAQEPLVAPEGRAQASPAERPGAGLRTSLLHRRDGGR
;
A
#
# COMPACT_ATOMS: atom_id res chain seq x y z
N MET A 1 -5.58 1.72 -18.65
CA MET A 1 -6.18 0.50 -18.04
C MET A 1 -7.61 0.33 -18.50
N ARG A 2 -8.09 -0.90 -18.69
CA ARG A 2 -9.50 -1.24 -18.94
C ARG A 2 -10.20 -1.54 -17.62
N PRO A 3 -11.57 -1.41 -17.56
CA PRO A 3 -12.32 -1.87 -16.40
C PRO A 3 -12.01 -3.32 -16.06
N SER A 4 -11.94 -3.62 -14.76
CA SER A 4 -11.67 -4.98 -14.28
C SER A 4 -12.82 -5.93 -14.66
N PRO A 5 -12.54 -7.15 -15.15
CA PRO A 5 -13.58 -8.15 -15.36
C PRO A 5 -14.37 -8.52 -14.09
N LEU A 6 -13.82 -8.22 -12.90
CA LEU A 6 -14.49 -8.46 -11.62
C LEU A 6 -15.58 -7.43 -11.31
N LEU A 7 -15.73 -6.35 -12.10
CA LEU A 7 -16.89 -5.46 -12.00
C LEU A 7 -18.20 -6.16 -12.41
N ASP A 8 -18.10 -7.21 -13.24
CA ASP A 8 -19.26 -8.02 -13.64
C ASP A 8 -19.54 -9.18 -12.66
N ALA A 9 -18.73 -9.33 -11.60
CA ALA A 9 -18.92 -10.38 -10.61
C ALA A 9 -20.17 -10.11 -9.76
N PRO A 10 -20.89 -11.15 -9.30
CA PRO A 10 -22.05 -10.98 -8.43
C PRO A 10 -21.73 -10.18 -7.18
N GLY A 11 -22.56 -9.19 -6.87
CA GLY A 11 -22.40 -8.32 -5.70
C GLY A 11 -21.36 -7.20 -5.86
N ALA A 12 -20.66 -7.12 -7.00
CA ALA A 12 -19.71 -6.05 -7.24
C ALA A 12 -20.41 -4.69 -7.29
N VAL A 13 -19.89 -3.74 -6.52
CA VAL A 13 -20.31 -2.35 -6.51
C VAL A 13 -19.13 -1.52 -6.99
N ALA A 14 -19.32 -0.76 -8.06
CA ALA A 14 -18.31 0.19 -8.54
C ALA A 14 -18.13 1.34 -7.53
N ALA A 15 -16.95 1.92 -7.48
CA ALA A 15 -16.77 3.20 -6.80
C ALA A 15 -17.70 4.25 -7.46
N ASP A 16 -18.40 5.01 -6.66
CA ASP A 16 -19.19 6.12 -7.18
C ASP A 16 -18.25 7.03 -7.97
N SER A 17 -18.49 7.13 -9.28
CA SER A 17 -17.77 8.02 -10.18
C SER A 17 -18.14 9.48 -9.95
N GLY A 18 -18.50 9.84 -8.72
CA GLY A 18 -18.71 11.20 -8.31
C GLY A 18 -17.41 11.95 -8.62
N ALA A 19 -17.41 12.66 -9.78
CA ALA A 19 -16.35 13.56 -10.15
C ALA A 19 -16.12 14.47 -8.95
N VAL A 20 -14.97 14.30 -8.29
CA VAL A 20 -14.50 15.32 -7.35
C VAL A 20 -14.15 16.51 -8.24
N PRO A 21 -14.92 17.61 -8.18
CA PRO A 21 -14.71 18.73 -9.08
C PRO A 21 -13.28 19.25 -8.92
N GLY A 22 -12.56 19.43 -10.01
CA GLY A 22 -11.19 19.90 -10.04
C GLY A 22 -11.05 21.21 -9.26
N GLY A 23 -10.14 21.25 -8.29
CA GLY A 23 -9.82 22.42 -7.51
C GLY A 23 -9.30 23.55 -8.38
N ALA A 24 -9.89 24.73 -8.24
CA ALA A 24 -9.36 25.96 -8.80
C ALA A 24 -7.95 26.25 -8.19
N PRO A 25 -7.06 26.94 -8.91
CA PRO A 25 -5.72 27.27 -8.41
C PRO A 25 -5.84 28.13 -7.14
N ALA A 26 -5.21 27.66 -6.07
CA ALA A 26 -5.18 28.35 -4.80
C ALA A 26 -4.47 29.70 -4.92
N GLY A 27 -5.13 30.78 -4.46
CA GLY A 27 -4.54 32.09 -4.34
C GLY A 27 -3.31 32.11 -3.39
N PRO A 28 -2.46 33.12 -3.46
CA PRO A 28 -1.22 33.19 -2.69
C PRO A 28 -1.53 33.37 -1.20
N GLY A 29 -1.41 32.29 -0.42
CA GLY A 29 -1.62 32.28 1.02
C GLY A 29 -2.33 31.07 1.62
N ALA A 30 -2.99 30.22 0.81
CA ALA A 30 -3.57 28.98 1.28
C ALA A 30 -2.46 27.96 1.51
N ALA A 31 -2.41 27.36 2.69
CA ALA A 31 -1.61 26.16 2.91
C ALA A 31 -2.10 25.12 1.90
N ALA A 32 -1.20 24.71 0.98
CA ALA A 32 -1.55 23.90 -0.17
C ALA A 32 -2.25 22.60 0.26
N ALA A 33 -3.55 22.53 0.04
CA ALA A 33 -4.23 21.27 -0.18
C ALA A 33 -3.64 20.70 -1.49
N GLY A 34 -3.16 19.44 -1.44
CA GLY A 34 -2.65 18.78 -2.64
C GLY A 34 -3.73 18.71 -3.74
N PRO A 35 -3.35 18.56 -5.00
CA PRO A 35 -4.32 18.41 -6.07
C PRO A 35 -5.16 17.17 -5.79
N VAL A 36 -6.48 17.37 -5.60
CA VAL A 36 -7.44 16.26 -5.53
C VAL A 36 -7.53 15.67 -6.94
N PRO A 37 -7.32 14.35 -7.13
CA PRO A 37 -7.46 13.74 -8.45
C PRO A 37 -8.84 14.02 -9.03
N ALA A 38 -8.92 14.31 -10.33
CA ALA A 38 -10.16 14.59 -11.02
C ALA A 38 -11.12 13.39 -11.09
N ALA A 39 -10.63 12.19 -10.79
CA ALA A 39 -11.40 10.94 -10.70
C ALA A 39 -10.79 10.03 -9.64
N ASP A 40 -11.60 9.13 -9.04
CA ASP A 40 -11.08 8.13 -8.12
C ASP A 40 -10.11 7.19 -8.86
N PRO A 41 -8.86 7.01 -8.41
CA PRO A 41 -7.89 6.11 -9.04
C PRO A 41 -8.37 4.64 -9.05
N ASP A 42 -9.32 4.28 -8.18
CA ASP A 42 -9.85 2.93 -8.07
C ASP A 42 -11.21 2.74 -8.79
N ALA A 43 -11.69 3.73 -9.57
CA ALA A 43 -12.96 3.67 -10.29
C ALA A 43 -13.10 2.50 -11.29
N LEU A 44 -11.97 1.91 -11.71
CA LEU A 44 -11.94 0.81 -12.69
C LEU A 44 -11.94 -0.59 -12.05
N VAL A 45 -12.08 -0.68 -10.75
CA VAL A 45 -12.15 -1.94 -9.98
C VAL A 45 -13.35 -1.90 -9.03
N PRO A 46 -13.87 -3.05 -8.56
CA PRO A 46 -14.94 -3.07 -7.57
C PRO A 46 -14.53 -2.35 -6.28
N ALA A 47 -15.39 -1.47 -5.78
CA ALA A 47 -15.20 -0.81 -4.49
C ALA A 47 -15.43 -1.79 -3.34
N HIS A 48 -16.48 -2.59 -3.43
CA HIS A 48 -16.81 -3.67 -2.49
C HIS A 48 -17.77 -4.69 -3.14
N TYR A 49 -18.06 -5.79 -2.42
CA TYR A 49 -18.98 -6.86 -2.81
C TYR A 49 -20.14 -7.02 -1.81
N GLY A 50 -20.46 -5.96 -1.06
CA GLY A 50 -21.62 -5.90 -0.17
C GLY A 50 -21.26 -5.58 1.28
N ASP A 51 -20.20 -6.17 1.84
CA ASP A 51 -19.75 -5.92 3.23
C ASP A 51 -18.25 -5.57 3.29
N PRO A 52 -17.89 -4.30 3.14
CA PRO A 52 -16.50 -3.87 3.16
C PRO A 52 -15.72 -4.24 4.44
N LEU A 53 -16.38 -4.34 5.59
CA LEU A 53 -15.70 -4.67 6.85
C LEU A 53 -15.43 -6.18 6.97
N ARG A 54 -16.33 -7.02 6.44
CA ARG A 54 -16.09 -8.45 6.32
C ARG A 54 -14.99 -8.74 5.29
N GLU A 55 -15.03 -8.05 4.16
CA GLU A 55 -14.02 -8.17 3.09
C GLU A 55 -12.62 -7.82 3.59
N GLN A 56 -12.46 -6.82 4.47
CA GLN A 56 -11.18 -6.50 5.11
C GLN A 56 -10.65 -7.67 5.92
N ARG A 57 -11.47 -8.30 6.75
CA ARG A 57 -11.07 -9.47 7.55
C ARG A 57 -10.66 -10.64 6.66
N LEU A 58 -11.46 -10.97 5.66
CA LEU A 58 -11.13 -12.04 4.72
C LEU A 58 -9.81 -11.77 3.98
N LEU A 59 -9.58 -10.53 3.58
CA LEU A 59 -8.34 -10.13 2.91
C LEU A 59 -7.14 -10.18 3.85
N ALA A 60 -7.27 -9.70 5.09
CA ALA A 60 -6.23 -9.76 6.13
C ALA A 60 -5.85 -11.21 6.48
N ASP A 61 -6.83 -12.10 6.57
CA ASP A 61 -6.66 -13.53 6.83
C ASP A 61 -6.10 -14.31 5.61
N GLY A 62 -5.93 -13.65 4.47
CA GLY A 62 -5.44 -14.28 3.23
C GLY A 62 -6.47 -15.18 2.55
N LEU A 63 -7.75 -14.99 2.84
CA LEU A 63 -8.87 -15.76 2.31
C LEU A 63 -9.55 -15.10 1.10
N ALA A 64 -9.24 -13.84 0.80
CA ALA A 64 -9.78 -13.10 -0.33
C ALA A 64 -8.69 -12.48 -1.20
N VAL A 65 -9.06 -12.13 -2.43
CA VAL A 65 -8.26 -11.38 -3.39
C VAL A 65 -8.96 -10.08 -3.77
N SER A 66 -8.20 -9.04 -4.08
CA SER A 66 -8.70 -7.76 -4.55
C SER A 66 -8.16 -7.43 -5.93
N ALA A 67 -9.02 -6.96 -6.84
CA ALA A 67 -8.55 -6.35 -8.08
C ALA A 67 -7.92 -4.98 -7.76
N LEU A 68 -6.73 -4.73 -8.27
CA LEU A 68 -6.01 -3.48 -8.06
C LEU A 68 -6.03 -2.63 -9.33
N ALA A 69 -6.37 -1.35 -9.18
CA ALA A 69 -6.34 -0.40 -10.29
C ALA A 69 -4.89 -0.02 -10.62
N ARG A 70 -4.30 -0.73 -11.58
CA ARG A 70 -2.89 -0.57 -12.00
C ARG A 70 -2.76 -0.55 -13.52
N ASP A 71 -1.84 0.27 -14.00
CA ASP A 71 -1.35 0.21 -15.38
C ASP A 71 -0.03 -0.57 -15.42
N VAL A 72 0.21 -1.25 -16.53
CA VAL A 72 1.43 -2.02 -16.76
C VAL A 72 2.12 -1.52 -18.01
N VAL A 73 3.39 -1.16 -17.90
CA VAL A 73 4.27 -0.78 -19.02
C VAL A 73 5.38 -1.83 -19.12
N ALA A 74 5.54 -2.41 -20.30
CA ALA A 74 6.59 -3.37 -20.58
C ALA A 74 7.79 -2.67 -21.21
N VAL A 75 8.98 -3.00 -20.75
CA VAL A 75 10.26 -2.61 -21.36
C VAL A 75 11.01 -3.87 -21.73
N THR A 76 11.13 -4.14 -23.04
CA THR A 76 11.89 -5.29 -23.55
C THR A 76 13.26 -4.85 -24.06
N GLY A 77 14.18 -5.81 -24.14
CA GLY A 77 15.51 -5.57 -24.73
C GLY A 77 16.66 -5.70 -23.74
N ALA A 78 17.86 -5.82 -24.30
CA ALA A 78 19.08 -6.17 -23.54
C ALA A 78 19.49 -5.10 -22.54
N ASP A 79 19.19 -3.84 -22.82
CA ASP A 79 19.65 -2.71 -22.01
C ASP A 79 18.60 -2.31 -20.92
N ARG A 80 17.44 -2.98 -20.82
CA ARG A 80 16.30 -2.61 -19.96
C ARG A 80 16.67 -2.38 -18.50
N LEU A 81 17.38 -3.32 -17.88
CA LEU A 81 17.70 -3.25 -16.45
C LEU A 81 18.77 -2.20 -16.14
N THR A 82 19.82 -2.12 -16.96
CA THR A 82 20.88 -1.12 -16.79
C THR A 82 20.34 0.28 -17.02
N TRP A 83 19.54 0.45 -18.05
CA TRP A 83 18.90 1.73 -18.35
C TRP A 83 17.96 2.19 -17.24
N LEU A 84 17.00 1.35 -16.84
CA LEU A 84 16.05 1.71 -15.78
C LEU A 84 16.75 1.91 -14.42
N THR A 85 17.87 1.21 -14.16
CA THR A 85 18.72 1.51 -13.00
C THR A 85 19.25 2.95 -13.04
N THR A 86 19.59 3.52 -14.20
CA THR A 86 20.07 4.91 -14.29
C THR A 86 18.96 5.94 -14.17
N LEU A 87 17.73 5.59 -14.51
CA LEU A 87 16.58 6.51 -14.47
C LEU A 87 15.86 6.51 -13.11
N SER A 88 15.88 5.38 -12.41
CA SER A 88 15.13 5.21 -11.16
C SER A 88 16.01 5.37 -9.92
N SER A 89 15.37 5.58 -8.79
CA SER A 89 16.02 5.66 -7.48
C SER A 89 16.53 4.31 -6.95
N GLN A 90 16.14 3.18 -7.58
CA GLN A 90 16.46 1.82 -7.13
C GLN A 90 17.44 1.12 -8.07
N ARG A 91 18.18 0.12 -7.55
CA ARG A 91 19.04 -0.76 -8.35
C ARG A 91 18.18 -1.89 -8.91
N LEU A 92 18.01 -1.93 -10.24
CA LEU A 92 17.20 -2.95 -10.92
C LEU A 92 18.06 -4.01 -11.65
N THR A 93 19.37 -3.81 -11.74
CA THR A 93 20.27 -4.75 -12.44
C THR A 93 20.36 -6.13 -11.79
N GLY A 94 19.92 -6.28 -10.55
CA GLY A 94 19.89 -7.56 -9.84
C GLY A 94 18.57 -8.32 -9.96
N LEU A 95 17.55 -7.76 -10.62
CA LEU A 95 16.26 -8.43 -10.77
C LEU A 95 16.36 -9.71 -11.58
N ALA A 96 15.67 -10.74 -11.11
CA ALA A 96 15.59 -12.05 -11.73
C ALA A 96 14.14 -12.57 -11.73
N PRO A 97 13.80 -13.47 -12.66
CA PRO A 97 12.47 -14.06 -12.71
C PRO A 97 12.07 -14.71 -11.37
N GLY A 98 10.93 -14.30 -10.84
CA GLY A 98 10.35 -14.88 -9.62
C GLY A 98 10.96 -14.40 -8.29
N ASP A 99 11.84 -13.41 -8.29
CA ASP A 99 12.46 -12.84 -7.07
C ASP A 99 11.53 -11.93 -6.24
N GLY A 100 10.32 -11.68 -6.73
CA GLY A 100 9.34 -10.79 -6.08
C GLY A 100 9.45 -9.33 -6.49
N GLY A 101 10.44 -8.96 -7.32
CA GLY A 101 10.61 -7.62 -7.88
C GLY A 101 11.19 -6.58 -6.92
N ALA A 102 11.18 -5.32 -7.36
CA ALA A 102 11.65 -4.20 -6.56
C ALA A 102 10.72 -2.98 -6.69
N GLU A 103 10.62 -2.19 -5.64
CA GLU A 103 9.99 -0.88 -5.68
C GLU A 103 10.99 0.18 -6.14
N ALA A 104 10.57 1.09 -7.01
CA ALA A 104 11.40 2.15 -7.54
C ALA A 104 10.61 3.44 -7.76
N LEU A 105 11.30 4.59 -7.69
CA LEU A 105 10.73 5.88 -8.04
C LEU A 105 11.46 6.47 -9.25
N LEU A 106 10.72 7.14 -10.13
CA LEU A 106 11.29 8.11 -11.05
C LEU A 106 11.08 9.49 -10.43
N LEU A 107 12.17 10.22 -10.29
CA LEU A 107 12.18 11.55 -9.67
C LEU A 107 12.47 12.62 -10.75
N ASP A 108 11.97 13.83 -10.51
CA ASP A 108 12.39 14.99 -11.26
C ASP A 108 13.77 15.49 -10.79
N ALA A 109 14.32 16.51 -11.48
CA ALA A 109 15.61 17.09 -11.14
C ALA A 109 15.64 17.72 -9.73
N GLN A 110 14.49 18.05 -9.17
CA GLN A 110 14.31 18.59 -7.82
C GLN A 110 14.12 17.50 -6.74
N GLY A 111 14.15 16.22 -7.15
CA GLY A 111 13.96 15.07 -6.25
C GLY A 111 12.52 14.82 -5.86
N ARG A 112 11.54 15.36 -6.60
CA ARG A 112 10.12 15.12 -6.41
C ARG A 112 9.69 13.86 -7.12
N ILE A 113 8.68 13.19 -6.58
CA ILE A 113 8.19 11.92 -7.10
C ILE A 113 7.36 12.17 -8.36
N ALA A 114 7.85 11.73 -9.51
CA ALA A 114 7.10 11.72 -10.77
C ALA A 114 6.29 10.42 -10.92
N HIS A 115 6.92 9.27 -10.75
CA HIS A 115 6.28 7.96 -10.82
C HIS A 115 6.74 7.06 -9.67
N ALA A 116 5.85 6.18 -9.20
CA ALA A 116 6.16 5.09 -8.29
C ALA A 116 5.85 3.76 -8.98
N LEU A 117 6.78 2.83 -8.93
CA LEU A 117 6.79 1.63 -9.76
C LEU A 117 7.04 0.39 -8.90
N ALA A 118 6.28 -0.69 -9.17
CA ALA A 118 6.71 -2.04 -8.88
C ALA A 118 7.34 -2.61 -10.16
N ALA A 119 8.59 -3.02 -10.08
CA ALA A 119 9.38 -3.50 -11.21
C ALA A 119 9.59 -5.01 -11.12
N LEU A 120 9.17 -5.75 -12.14
CA LEU A 120 9.24 -7.21 -12.23
C LEU A 120 9.96 -7.61 -13.51
N ASP A 121 10.98 -8.45 -13.43
CA ASP A 121 11.70 -8.94 -14.61
C ASP A 121 11.42 -10.43 -14.85
N ASP A 122 11.04 -10.79 -16.07
CA ASP A 122 10.82 -12.17 -16.49
C ASP A 122 12.03 -12.80 -17.23
N GLY A 123 13.17 -12.10 -17.24
CA GLY A 123 14.38 -12.46 -17.97
C GLY A 123 14.47 -11.88 -19.38
N ARG A 124 13.37 -11.38 -19.95
CA ARG A 124 13.27 -10.75 -21.27
C ARG A 124 12.62 -9.39 -21.23
N THR A 125 11.62 -9.24 -20.37
CA THR A 125 10.76 -8.07 -20.25
C THR A 125 10.79 -7.60 -18.81
N LEU A 126 11.01 -6.31 -18.60
CA LEU A 126 10.78 -5.63 -17.35
C LEU A 126 9.37 -5.06 -17.37
N LEU A 127 8.50 -5.58 -16.51
CA LEU A 127 7.14 -5.08 -16.30
C LEU A 127 7.17 -4.01 -15.20
N LEU A 128 6.76 -2.80 -15.54
CA LEU A 128 6.64 -1.67 -14.65
C LEU A 128 5.17 -1.47 -14.32
N VAL A 129 4.79 -1.74 -13.08
CA VAL A 129 3.41 -1.60 -12.60
C VAL A 129 3.30 -0.27 -11.86
N THR A 130 2.35 0.56 -12.26
CA THR A 130 2.10 1.87 -11.69
C THR A 130 0.61 2.10 -11.41
N GLU A 131 0.23 3.25 -10.88
CA GLU A 131 -1.18 3.58 -10.63
C GLU A 131 -1.98 3.67 -11.94
N ALA A 132 -3.27 3.34 -11.87
CA ALA A 132 -4.17 3.47 -13.02
C ALA A 132 -4.20 4.93 -13.51
N GLY A 133 -4.10 5.10 -14.83
CA GLY A 133 -4.03 6.41 -15.48
C GLY A 133 -2.62 6.98 -15.62
N ASP A 134 -1.61 6.43 -14.92
CA ASP A 134 -0.22 6.90 -14.97
C ASP A 134 0.59 6.23 -16.10
N GLY A 135 0.18 5.05 -16.53
CA GLY A 135 0.88 4.24 -17.52
C GLY A 135 1.18 4.97 -18.84
N PRO A 136 0.24 5.71 -19.45
CA PRO A 136 0.50 6.46 -20.67
C PRO A 136 1.58 7.53 -20.51
N ALA A 137 1.59 8.26 -19.39
CA ALA A 137 2.61 9.27 -19.10
C ALA A 137 3.99 8.64 -18.89
N LEU A 138 4.04 7.53 -18.15
CA LEU A 138 5.25 6.73 -17.94
C LEU A 138 5.80 6.18 -19.26
N ALA A 139 4.96 5.56 -20.08
CA ALA A 139 5.39 5.02 -21.39
C ALA A 139 5.93 6.11 -22.32
N ALA A 140 5.25 7.26 -22.39
CA ALA A 140 5.71 8.40 -23.19
C ALA A 140 7.03 9.00 -22.67
N LEU A 141 7.23 9.04 -21.34
CA LEU A 141 8.49 9.48 -20.74
C LEU A 141 9.63 8.54 -21.14
N LEU A 142 9.45 7.24 -20.96
CA LEU A 142 10.45 6.22 -21.27
C LEU A 142 10.76 6.19 -22.77
N ASP A 143 9.75 6.27 -23.64
CA ASP A 143 9.96 6.26 -25.10
C ASP A 143 10.80 7.46 -25.56
N ARG A 144 10.61 8.64 -24.99
CA ARG A 144 11.46 9.83 -25.27
C ARG A 144 12.89 9.68 -24.79
N MET A 145 13.14 8.87 -23.73
CA MET A 145 14.45 8.74 -23.09
C MET A 145 15.27 7.53 -23.58
N ARG A 146 14.69 6.64 -24.38
CA ARG A 146 15.39 5.40 -24.83
C ARG A 146 16.54 5.65 -25.80
N PHE A 147 16.50 6.76 -26.58
CA PHE A 147 17.52 7.18 -27.54
C PHE A 147 18.00 6.03 -28.45
N MET A 148 19.29 5.68 -28.38
CA MET A 148 19.91 4.61 -29.17
C MET A 148 20.00 3.27 -28.42
N LEU A 149 19.31 3.13 -27.30
CA LEU A 149 19.33 1.91 -26.48
C LEU A 149 18.54 0.78 -27.15
N ARG A 150 18.95 -0.44 -26.90
CA ARG A 150 18.30 -1.66 -27.41
C ARG A 150 17.12 -2.02 -26.49
N VAL A 151 16.11 -1.18 -26.50
CA VAL A 151 14.89 -1.35 -25.71
C VAL A 151 13.67 -0.94 -26.53
N GLU A 152 12.54 -1.59 -26.22
CA GLU A 152 11.22 -1.22 -26.71
C GLU A 152 10.30 -1.00 -25.50
N VAL A 153 9.43 0.01 -25.59
CA VAL A 153 8.49 0.40 -24.53
C VAL A 153 7.08 0.23 -25.07
N GLY A 154 6.21 -0.45 -24.32
CA GLY A 154 4.83 -0.66 -24.72
C GLY A 154 3.89 -0.84 -23.53
N ALA A 155 2.63 -0.40 -23.67
CA ALA A 155 1.60 -0.65 -22.66
C ALA A 155 1.14 -2.11 -22.71
N ARG A 156 0.84 -2.70 -21.57
CA ARG A 156 0.25 -4.03 -21.41
C ARG A 156 -1.16 -3.91 -20.84
N GLU A 157 -2.07 -3.44 -21.70
CA GLU A 157 -3.48 -3.27 -21.34
C GLU A 157 -4.24 -4.59 -21.16
N ASP A 158 -3.64 -5.69 -21.56
CA ASP A 158 -4.14 -7.05 -21.42
C ASP A 158 -3.93 -7.64 -20.02
N LEU A 159 -3.09 -7.02 -19.18
CA LEU A 159 -2.77 -7.50 -17.84
C LEU A 159 -3.58 -6.77 -16.77
N VAL A 160 -3.98 -7.53 -15.75
CA VAL A 160 -4.67 -7.06 -14.54
C VAL A 160 -3.87 -7.48 -13.31
N ALA A 161 -3.81 -6.62 -12.30
CA ALA A 161 -3.21 -6.94 -11.01
C ALA A 161 -4.29 -7.45 -10.05
N LEU A 162 -4.05 -8.64 -9.47
CA LEU A 162 -4.83 -9.21 -8.38
C LEU A 162 -3.97 -9.23 -7.12
N GLY A 163 -4.43 -8.60 -6.05
CA GLY A 163 -3.71 -8.47 -4.79
C GLY A 163 -4.22 -9.42 -3.72
N ALA A 164 -3.33 -9.83 -2.81
CA ALA A 164 -3.65 -10.61 -1.62
C ALA A 164 -2.68 -10.27 -0.47
N LEU A 165 -3.05 -10.59 0.75
CA LEU A 165 -2.24 -10.39 1.95
C LEU A 165 -1.84 -11.73 2.60
N GLY A 166 -0.82 -11.71 3.44
CA GLY A 166 -0.40 -12.84 4.25
C GLY A 166 -0.15 -14.12 3.43
N ALA A 167 -0.71 -15.23 3.88
CA ALA A 167 -0.66 -16.53 3.20
C ALA A 167 -1.43 -16.52 1.85
N GLY A 168 -2.39 -15.61 1.69
CA GLY A 168 -3.16 -15.44 0.46
C GLY A 168 -2.29 -15.11 -0.74
N ARG A 169 -1.15 -14.47 -0.57
CA ARG A 169 -0.21 -14.15 -1.66
C ARG A 169 0.31 -15.40 -2.36
N GLU A 170 0.82 -16.34 -1.58
CA GLU A 170 1.37 -17.58 -2.14
C GLU A 170 0.26 -18.47 -2.72
N ARG A 171 -0.91 -18.49 -2.09
CA ARG A 171 -2.10 -19.16 -2.62
C ARG A 171 -2.54 -18.56 -3.95
N LEU A 172 -2.56 -17.23 -4.09
CA LEU A 172 -2.90 -16.53 -5.32
C LEU A 172 -1.85 -16.79 -6.41
N ARG A 173 -0.57 -16.77 -6.08
CA ARG A 173 0.52 -17.09 -6.99
C ARG A 173 0.37 -18.51 -7.54
N ARG A 174 0.11 -19.50 -6.66
CA ARG A 174 -0.12 -20.91 -7.08
C ARG A 174 -1.37 -21.06 -7.94
N ALA A 175 -2.45 -20.35 -7.63
CA ALA A 175 -3.67 -20.36 -8.43
C ALA A 175 -3.44 -19.81 -9.84
N ALA A 176 -2.71 -18.70 -9.97
CA ALA A 176 -2.36 -18.11 -11.25
C ALA A 176 -1.40 -18.99 -12.07
N ASP A 177 -0.40 -19.59 -11.40
CA ASP A 177 0.58 -20.50 -12.03
C ASP A 177 -0.10 -21.79 -12.50
N GLY A 178 -0.88 -22.44 -11.65
CA GLY A 178 -1.63 -23.65 -11.98
C GLY A 178 -2.66 -23.44 -13.10
N ALA A 179 -3.20 -22.23 -13.22
CA ALA A 179 -4.02 -21.85 -14.37
C ALA A 179 -3.19 -21.52 -15.63
N GLY A 180 -1.86 -21.50 -15.57
CA GLY A 180 -1.01 -21.06 -16.68
C GLY A 180 -1.22 -19.59 -17.06
N ALA A 181 -1.59 -18.77 -16.08
CA ALA A 181 -1.96 -17.35 -16.26
C ALA A 181 -1.01 -16.37 -15.56
N LEU A 182 0.02 -16.86 -14.87
CA LEU A 182 0.95 -16.02 -14.13
C LEU A 182 1.90 -15.28 -15.09
N ALA A 183 1.74 -13.96 -15.22
CA ALA A 183 2.63 -13.12 -16.01
C ALA A 183 3.72 -12.45 -15.15
N GLY A 184 3.54 -12.39 -13.84
CA GLY A 184 4.48 -11.85 -12.86
C GLY A 184 3.89 -11.86 -11.47
N ALA A 185 4.75 -11.88 -10.43
CA ALA A 185 4.34 -11.81 -9.04
C ALA A 185 5.22 -10.82 -8.30
N TRP A 186 4.60 -9.87 -7.59
CA TRP A 186 5.28 -8.85 -6.80
C TRP A 186 5.01 -9.03 -5.32
N THR A 187 6.08 -8.87 -4.54
CA THR A 187 6.01 -8.87 -3.08
C THR A 187 6.27 -7.45 -2.59
N ASP A 188 5.34 -6.88 -1.82
CA ASP A 188 5.52 -5.55 -1.26
C ASP A 188 6.69 -5.54 -0.26
N PRO A 189 7.74 -4.73 -0.49
CA PRO A 189 8.88 -4.65 0.42
C PRO A 189 8.60 -3.84 1.70
N TRP A 190 7.43 -3.24 1.85
CA TRP A 190 7.07 -2.32 2.93
C TRP A 190 7.29 -2.84 4.35
N PRO A 191 7.14 -4.15 4.66
CA PRO A 191 7.44 -4.68 5.99
C PRO A 191 8.88 -4.47 6.47
N GLY A 192 9.82 -4.31 5.56
CA GLY A 192 11.25 -4.20 5.86
C GLY A 192 11.91 -2.92 5.38
N VAL A 193 13.23 -2.90 5.50
CA VAL A 193 14.12 -1.94 4.84
C VAL A 193 14.92 -2.75 3.83
N VAL A 194 14.83 -2.38 2.53
CA VAL A 194 15.56 -3.08 1.47
C VAL A 194 17.05 -2.77 1.50
N GLU A 195 17.86 -3.60 0.82
CA GLU A 195 19.28 -3.32 0.66
C GLU A 195 19.52 -1.91 0.10
N GLY A 196 20.38 -1.16 0.76
CA GLY A 196 20.68 0.23 0.40
C GLY A 196 19.61 1.26 0.77
N GLY A 197 18.51 0.82 1.37
CA GLY A 197 17.45 1.69 1.88
C GLY A 197 17.75 2.25 3.27
N THR A 198 16.87 3.09 3.78
CA THR A 198 16.91 3.63 5.15
C THR A 198 15.52 4.05 5.60
N SER A 199 15.21 3.86 6.88
CA SER A 199 13.92 4.23 7.46
C SER A 199 13.97 5.56 8.20
N TYR A 200 12.80 6.19 8.35
CA TYR A 200 12.58 7.43 9.09
C TYR A 200 11.78 7.23 10.40
N ASP A 201 11.62 5.99 10.84
CA ASP A 201 10.95 5.62 12.11
C ASP A 201 11.86 5.68 13.34
N VAL A 202 13.03 6.30 13.22
CA VAL A 202 14.03 6.39 14.30
C VAL A 202 13.53 7.22 15.47
N GLY A 203 13.52 6.63 16.66
CA GLY A 203 13.08 7.29 17.88
C GLY A 203 11.57 7.36 18.05
N LEU A 204 10.81 6.64 17.28
CA LEU A 204 9.38 6.41 17.53
C LEU A 204 9.21 5.32 18.59
N ASP A 205 8.27 5.54 19.54
CA ASP A 205 8.00 4.62 20.66
C ASP A 205 7.32 3.33 20.20
N SER A 206 6.51 3.42 19.14
CA SER A 206 5.78 2.27 18.56
C SER A 206 6.51 1.68 17.36
N PRO A 207 6.47 0.34 17.17
CA PRO A 207 6.96 -0.28 15.95
C PRO A 207 6.22 0.27 14.74
N HIS A 208 6.92 0.40 13.60
CA HIS A 208 6.29 0.83 12.36
C HIS A 208 5.15 -0.13 11.96
N PRO A 209 3.91 0.36 11.71
CA PRO A 209 2.75 -0.48 11.46
C PRO A 209 2.89 -1.35 10.20
N GLY A 210 3.67 -0.90 9.23
CA GLY A 210 3.96 -1.65 8.01
C GLY A 210 4.66 -2.99 8.20
N ARG A 211 5.23 -3.28 9.39
CA ARG A 211 5.94 -4.55 9.65
C ARG A 211 5.04 -5.78 9.48
N ALA A 212 3.74 -5.65 9.75
CA ALA A 212 2.77 -6.72 9.59
C ALA A 212 2.14 -6.76 8.17
N TYR A 213 2.41 -5.76 7.35
CA TYR A 213 1.76 -5.61 6.04
C TYR A 213 2.38 -6.53 4.98
N ALA A 214 2.11 -7.81 5.06
CA ALA A 214 2.56 -8.80 4.09
C ALA A 214 1.67 -8.79 2.84
N ALA A 215 1.75 -7.76 2.01
CA ALA A 215 0.99 -7.61 0.78
C ALA A 215 1.77 -8.03 -0.47
N GLY A 216 1.06 -8.29 -1.54
CA GLY A 216 1.62 -8.55 -2.86
C GLY A 216 0.53 -8.69 -3.90
N PHE A 217 0.91 -8.79 -5.16
CA PHE A 217 -0.02 -9.03 -6.25
C PHE A 217 0.58 -9.95 -7.32
N VAL A 218 -0.29 -10.53 -8.11
CA VAL A 218 0.07 -11.21 -9.36
C VAL A 218 -0.48 -10.43 -10.56
N LEU A 219 0.25 -10.48 -11.67
CA LEU A 219 -0.23 -10.01 -12.97
C LEU A 219 -0.77 -11.20 -13.74
N VAL A 220 -2.01 -11.08 -14.21
CA VAL A 220 -2.68 -12.12 -14.99
C VAL A 220 -3.36 -11.51 -16.22
N PRO A 221 -3.48 -12.25 -17.34
CA PRO A 221 -4.29 -11.78 -18.47
C PRO A 221 -5.74 -11.54 -18.05
N ALA A 222 -6.33 -10.43 -18.46
CA ALA A 222 -7.70 -10.03 -18.11
C ALA A 222 -8.73 -11.15 -18.42
N ALA A 223 -8.54 -11.89 -19.53
CA ALA A 223 -9.39 -13.01 -19.92
C ALA A 223 -9.33 -14.23 -18.95
N ARG A 224 -8.31 -14.29 -18.07
CA ARG A 224 -8.08 -15.42 -17.17
C ARG A 224 -8.40 -15.08 -15.69
N VAL A 225 -8.79 -13.83 -15.40
CA VAL A 225 -9.05 -13.35 -14.03
C VAL A 225 -10.05 -14.23 -13.29
N VAL A 226 -11.20 -14.54 -13.91
CA VAL A 226 -12.25 -15.35 -13.27
C VAL A 226 -11.77 -16.76 -12.96
N GLU A 227 -11.01 -17.38 -13.87
CA GLU A 227 -10.42 -18.71 -13.66
C GLU A 227 -9.42 -18.71 -12.49
N VAL A 228 -8.55 -17.71 -12.41
CA VAL A 228 -7.59 -17.57 -11.32
C VAL A 228 -8.29 -17.39 -9.97
N VAL A 229 -9.35 -16.56 -9.92
CA VAL A 229 -10.15 -16.37 -8.70
C VAL A 229 -10.83 -17.67 -8.26
N ARG A 230 -11.39 -18.45 -9.19
CA ARG A 230 -11.96 -19.77 -8.89
C ARG A 230 -10.91 -20.74 -8.36
N ALA A 231 -9.74 -20.80 -8.99
CA ALA A 231 -8.65 -21.64 -8.53
C ALA A 231 -8.16 -21.21 -7.13
N PHE A 232 -8.10 -19.91 -6.86
CA PHE A 232 -7.80 -19.38 -5.53
C PHE A 232 -8.85 -19.80 -4.50
N ALA A 233 -10.14 -19.66 -4.79
CA ALA A 233 -11.22 -20.07 -3.90
C ALA A 233 -11.18 -21.58 -3.61
N ALA A 234 -10.99 -22.40 -4.63
CA ALA A 234 -10.89 -23.87 -4.50
C ALA A 234 -9.68 -24.30 -3.66
N GLY A 235 -8.52 -23.69 -3.85
CA GLY A 235 -7.30 -23.98 -3.09
C GLY A 235 -7.41 -23.66 -1.61
N GLY A 236 -8.33 -22.76 -1.20
CA GLY A 236 -8.60 -22.46 0.19
C GLY A 236 -9.40 -23.50 0.94
N LEU A 237 -10.19 -24.27 0.23
CA LEU A 237 -10.98 -25.35 0.83
C LEU A 237 -10.16 -26.64 1.00
N ALA A 238 -9.02 -26.77 0.30
CA ALA A 238 -8.17 -27.96 0.34
C ALA A 238 -7.09 -27.94 1.45
N ASN A 239 -6.89 -26.82 2.14
CA ASN A 239 -5.80 -26.64 3.12
C ASN A 239 -6.24 -26.65 4.59
N GLU A 240 -7.45 -27.12 4.92
CA GLU A 240 -7.84 -27.42 6.30
C GLU A 240 -7.46 -28.85 6.74
N GLU A 241 -6.36 -29.43 6.22
CA GLU A 241 -5.72 -30.52 6.95
C GLU A 241 -4.96 -29.93 8.14
N PRO A 242 -5.29 -30.34 9.38
CA PRO A 242 -4.51 -29.95 10.54
C PRO A 242 -3.07 -30.45 10.35
N PRO A 243 -2.05 -29.72 10.82
CA PRO A 243 -0.67 -30.14 10.67
C PRO A 243 -0.54 -31.56 11.24
N ALA A 244 -0.13 -32.49 10.38
CA ALA A 244 0.21 -33.86 10.79
C ALA A 244 1.20 -33.79 11.93
N GLY A 245 0.89 -34.47 13.04
CA GLY A 245 1.57 -34.41 14.31
C GLY A 245 3.09 -34.40 14.17
N GLY A 246 3.73 -33.49 14.90
CA GLY A 246 5.15 -33.51 15.12
C GLY A 246 5.62 -34.85 15.70
N PRO A 247 6.92 -35.19 15.58
CA PRO A 247 7.45 -36.44 16.04
C PRO A 247 7.16 -36.64 17.53
N ALA A 248 6.65 -37.79 17.86
CA ALA A 248 6.44 -38.22 19.25
C ALA A 248 7.76 -38.15 20.00
N ASP A 249 7.80 -37.38 21.08
CA ASP A 249 8.88 -37.45 22.06
C ASP A 249 8.83 -38.84 22.74
N GLU A 250 9.75 -39.71 22.35
CA GLU A 250 10.13 -40.88 23.10
C GLU A 250 10.97 -40.43 24.29
N ASN A 251 10.33 -40.07 25.42
CA ASN A 251 10.93 -40.12 26.76
C ASN A 251 9.93 -39.63 27.80
N ALA A 252 9.10 -40.55 28.32
CA ALA A 252 8.52 -40.47 29.65
C ALA A 252 8.10 -41.89 30.10
N GLU A 253 9.07 -42.67 30.53
CA GLU A 253 8.85 -43.71 31.51
C GLU A 253 9.01 -43.10 32.91
N ASP A 254 8.17 -43.60 33.86
CA ASP A 254 8.15 -43.42 35.31
C ASP A 254 7.30 -42.26 35.86
N ALA A 255 6.07 -42.63 36.23
CA ALA A 255 5.56 -42.55 37.63
C ALA A 255 4.13 -43.12 37.70
N ALA A 256 4.04 -44.31 38.22
CA ALA A 256 2.78 -44.90 38.70
C ALA A 256 2.42 -44.28 40.06
N ASP A 257 1.17 -43.99 40.31
CA ASP A 257 0.35 -44.54 41.43
C ASP A 257 -0.91 -43.68 41.67
N GLY A 258 -2.04 -44.39 41.92
CA GLY A 258 -3.07 -43.88 42.86
C GLY A 258 -4.47 -43.58 42.36
N SER A 259 -5.29 -44.64 42.28
CA SER A 259 -6.70 -44.77 42.81
C SER A 259 -7.88 -44.09 42.10
N LEU A 260 -8.72 -44.94 41.49
CA LEU A 260 -10.13 -45.23 41.71
C LEU A 260 -11.12 -44.04 41.95
N ASN A 261 -12.07 -43.83 41.06
CA ASN A 261 -13.48 -44.05 41.45
C ASN A 261 -14.41 -44.26 40.22
N GLU A 262 -15.30 -45.22 40.41
CA GLU A 262 -16.33 -45.73 39.49
C GLU A 262 -17.59 -44.86 39.45
N ASN A 263 -18.36 -45.11 38.39
CA ASN A 263 -19.84 -45.06 38.23
C ASN A 263 -20.34 -43.87 37.39
N VAL A 264 -21.18 -44.06 36.39
CA VAL A 264 -22.41 -44.78 36.13
C VAL A 264 -22.94 -44.46 34.73
N ALA A 265 -23.39 -45.48 34.08
CA ALA A 265 -24.60 -45.74 33.32
C ALA A 265 -24.69 -45.40 31.82
N SER A 266 -24.80 -46.47 31.14
CA SER A 266 -25.26 -46.76 29.79
C SER A 266 -26.73 -46.40 29.52
N GLY A 267 -27.06 -45.88 28.32
CA GLY A 267 -28.38 -45.92 27.71
C GLY A 267 -28.21 -46.16 26.20
N PRO A 268 -29.08 -46.98 25.57
CA PRO A 268 -28.87 -47.51 24.24
C PRO A 268 -29.31 -46.59 23.11
N PRO A 269 -28.89 -46.87 21.82
CA PRO A 269 -29.16 -46.02 20.70
C PRO A 269 -30.55 -46.20 20.10
N ASP A 270 -31.19 -45.11 19.69
CA ASP A 270 -32.43 -45.12 18.93
C ASP A 270 -32.09 -45.23 17.41
N GLU A 271 -32.49 -46.36 16.85
CA GLU A 271 -32.62 -46.55 15.38
C GLU A 271 -33.99 -45.99 14.96
N ASN A 272 -34.01 -44.92 14.19
CA ASN A 272 -34.94 -44.68 13.10
C ASN A 272 -34.92 -43.22 12.60
N ALA A 273 -34.32 -42.99 11.47
CA ALA A 273 -34.85 -42.03 10.51
C ALA A 273 -34.29 -42.34 9.11
N ALA A 274 -35.18 -42.81 8.30
CA ALA A 274 -34.95 -43.14 6.90
C ALA A 274 -34.85 -41.91 6.01
N GLY A 275 -33.95 -41.98 5.02
CA GLY A 275 -34.08 -41.57 3.64
C GLY A 275 -34.75 -40.26 3.31
N GLY A 276 -33.91 -39.27 2.91
CA GLY A 276 -34.29 -38.14 2.07
C GLY A 276 -33.17 -37.87 1.06
N PRO A 277 -33.43 -37.38 -0.17
CA PRO A 277 -32.55 -37.50 -1.30
C PRO A 277 -31.34 -36.52 -1.20
N ALA A 278 -30.16 -37.12 -1.35
CA ALA A 278 -28.95 -36.38 -1.62
C ALA A 278 -28.95 -35.99 -3.11
N ALA A 279 -29.18 -34.72 -3.41
CA ALA A 279 -28.70 -34.05 -4.60
C ALA A 279 -29.04 -32.55 -4.56
N GLU A 280 -28.06 -31.69 -4.85
CA GLU A 280 -28.13 -30.26 -5.16
C GLU A 280 -27.52 -29.26 -4.13
N SER A 281 -26.57 -29.67 -3.30
CA SER A 281 -25.84 -28.72 -2.44
C SER A 281 -24.50 -28.21 -3.02
N GLY A 282 -23.99 -28.83 -4.11
CA GLY A 282 -22.67 -28.48 -4.65
C GLY A 282 -22.60 -27.11 -5.36
N GLY A 283 -23.66 -26.71 -6.05
CA GLY A 283 -23.67 -25.44 -6.82
C GLY A 283 -23.77 -24.19 -5.92
N ALA A 284 -24.58 -24.26 -4.88
CA ALA A 284 -24.77 -23.15 -3.95
C ALA A 284 -23.51 -22.91 -3.08
N LEU A 285 -22.83 -23.97 -2.63
CA LEU A 285 -21.58 -23.87 -1.87
C LEU A 285 -20.43 -23.29 -2.69
N THR A 286 -20.34 -23.65 -3.99
CA THR A 286 -19.35 -23.10 -4.91
C THR A 286 -19.55 -21.60 -5.12
N ALA A 287 -20.79 -21.15 -5.30
CA ALA A 287 -21.11 -19.73 -5.50
C ALA A 287 -20.81 -18.89 -4.26
N VAL A 288 -21.09 -19.40 -3.05
CA VAL A 288 -20.77 -18.72 -1.79
C VAL A 288 -19.25 -18.64 -1.61
N ALA A 289 -18.51 -19.71 -1.89
CA ALA A 289 -17.04 -19.71 -1.78
C ALA A 289 -16.38 -18.72 -2.76
N GLU A 290 -16.87 -18.61 -4.00
CA GLU A 290 -16.34 -17.63 -4.96
C GLU A 290 -16.60 -16.20 -4.51
N HIS A 291 -17.77 -15.89 -3.99
CA HIS A 291 -18.11 -14.56 -3.48
C HIS A 291 -17.28 -14.19 -2.24
N ASP A 292 -17.09 -15.11 -1.32
CA ASP A 292 -16.29 -14.92 -0.11
C ASP A 292 -14.79 -14.80 -0.39
N ALA A 293 -14.33 -15.22 -1.57
CA ALA A 293 -12.93 -15.07 -2.00
C ALA A 293 -12.63 -13.72 -2.65
N LEU A 294 -13.59 -12.79 -2.68
CA LEU A 294 -13.44 -11.46 -3.27
C LEU A 294 -13.49 -10.36 -2.21
N ALA A 295 -12.62 -9.38 -2.36
CA ALA A 295 -12.61 -8.15 -1.59
C ALA A 295 -12.42 -6.96 -2.54
N GLY A 296 -13.15 -5.86 -2.29
CA GLY A 296 -13.05 -4.67 -3.11
C GLY A 296 -11.90 -3.73 -2.71
N ALA A 297 -11.73 -2.67 -3.49
CA ALA A 297 -10.70 -1.66 -3.27
C ALA A 297 -10.81 -0.98 -1.90
N MET A 298 -12.01 -0.83 -1.33
CA MET A 298 -12.20 -0.27 0.02
C MET A 298 -11.54 -1.11 1.09
N ALA A 299 -11.57 -2.44 0.96
CA ALA A 299 -10.90 -3.35 1.89
C ALA A 299 -9.37 -3.24 1.77
N TRP A 300 -8.84 -3.22 0.55
CA TRP A 300 -7.41 -3.01 0.30
C TRP A 300 -6.92 -1.68 0.85
N GLU A 301 -7.66 -0.59 0.59
CA GLU A 301 -7.33 0.75 1.06
C GLU A 301 -7.31 0.85 2.60
N ALA A 302 -8.26 0.24 3.29
CA ALA A 302 -8.29 0.26 4.75
C ALA A 302 -7.05 -0.40 5.35
N LEU A 303 -6.67 -1.59 4.86
CA LEU A 303 -5.51 -2.34 5.36
C LEU A 303 -4.17 -1.67 4.98
N ARG A 304 -4.08 -1.01 3.81
CA ARG A 304 -2.86 -0.27 3.47
C ARG A 304 -2.72 1.03 4.28
N ILE A 305 -3.85 1.71 4.63
CA ILE A 305 -3.86 2.90 5.49
C ILE A 305 -3.41 2.52 6.89
N GLU A 306 -3.96 1.43 7.46
CA GLU A 306 -3.51 0.88 8.74
C GLU A 306 -1.99 0.65 8.74
N ALA A 307 -1.45 0.05 7.69
CA ALA A 307 -0.03 -0.20 7.55
C ALA A 307 0.82 1.05 7.27
N GLY A 308 0.22 2.21 7.14
CA GLY A 308 0.91 3.44 6.75
C GLY A 308 1.54 3.40 5.36
N ARG A 309 1.08 2.51 4.47
CA ARG A 309 1.63 2.28 3.14
C ARG A 309 1.20 3.39 2.17
N PRO A 310 2.10 4.27 1.70
CA PRO A 310 1.73 5.32 0.76
C PRO A 310 1.46 4.78 -0.64
N ARG A 311 0.57 5.47 -1.36
CA ARG A 311 0.31 5.29 -2.80
C ARG A 311 0.55 6.61 -3.53
N ARG A 312 1.12 6.54 -4.74
CA ARG A 312 1.36 7.75 -5.54
C ARG A 312 0.06 8.51 -5.82
N ALA A 313 -1.01 7.83 -6.16
CA ALA A 313 -2.30 8.45 -6.49
C ALA A 313 -3.00 9.13 -5.29
N ARG A 314 -2.55 8.89 -4.06
CA ARG A 314 -3.18 9.39 -2.84
C ARG A 314 -2.27 10.33 -2.04
N GLU A 315 -1.02 9.92 -1.74
CA GLU A 315 -0.11 10.64 -0.85
C GLU A 315 0.86 11.58 -1.57
N VAL A 316 0.93 11.56 -2.92
CA VAL A 316 1.91 12.36 -3.68
C VAL A 316 1.25 13.54 -4.34
N ASP A 317 1.66 14.75 -3.92
CA ASP A 317 1.38 16.00 -4.61
C ASP A 317 2.59 16.46 -5.46
N GLU A 318 2.48 17.59 -6.13
CA GLU A 318 3.52 18.17 -6.99
C GLU A 318 4.84 18.50 -6.25
N ARG A 319 4.87 18.46 -4.92
CA ARG A 319 6.01 18.81 -4.08
C ARG A 319 6.57 17.63 -3.30
N ALA A 320 5.88 16.49 -3.33
CA ALA A 320 6.22 15.34 -2.51
C ALA A 320 7.61 14.78 -2.85
N ILE A 321 8.40 14.57 -1.81
CA ILE A 321 9.72 13.94 -1.88
C ILE A 321 9.68 12.59 -1.13
N PRO A 322 10.52 11.61 -1.49
CA PRO A 322 10.47 10.27 -0.90
C PRO A 322 10.61 10.24 0.62
N HIS A 323 11.35 11.20 1.20
CA HIS A 323 11.58 11.31 2.64
C HIS A 323 10.32 11.60 3.46
N GLU A 324 9.35 12.32 2.89
CA GLU A 324 8.09 12.66 3.56
C GLU A 324 7.20 11.44 3.78
N LEU A 325 7.39 10.40 2.96
CA LEU A 325 6.55 9.21 2.86
C LEU A 325 7.26 7.92 3.34
N ASP A 326 8.44 8.04 3.95
CA ASP A 326 9.33 6.93 4.31
C ASP A 326 9.68 5.99 3.12
N TRP A 327 9.57 6.48 1.89
CA TRP A 327 9.88 5.69 0.68
C TRP A 327 11.37 5.44 0.46
N LEU A 328 12.26 6.03 1.29
CA LEU A 328 13.65 5.63 1.31
C LEU A 328 13.83 4.22 1.90
N ARG A 329 12.84 3.73 2.63
CA ARG A 329 12.79 2.37 3.18
C ARG A 329 12.86 1.31 2.10
N THR A 330 12.12 1.48 1.00
CA THR A 330 11.83 0.43 0.02
C THR A 330 12.19 0.79 -1.42
N ALA A 331 12.12 2.07 -1.77
CA ALA A 331 12.17 2.50 -3.16
C ALA A 331 13.45 3.27 -3.54
N VAL A 332 14.39 3.51 -2.61
CA VAL A 332 15.61 4.28 -2.86
C VAL A 332 16.83 3.50 -2.41
N HIS A 333 17.80 3.31 -3.30
CA HIS A 333 19.08 2.71 -2.98
C HIS A 333 20.15 3.80 -2.85
N LEU A 334 20.59 4.10 -1.64
CA LEU A 334 21.44 5.24 -1.30
C LEU A 334 22.86 5.17 -1.90
N THR A 335 23.37 3.98 -2.19
CA THR A 335 24.74 3.76 -2.65
C THR A 335 24.85 3.29 -4.11
N LYS A 336 23.73 3.27 -4.87
CA LYS A 336 23.79 3.01 -6.32
C LYS A 336 24.35 4.21 -7.09
N GLY A 337 24.62 4.03 -8.38
CA GLY A 337 25.07 5.09 -9.30
C GLY A 337 24.05 6.24 -9.46
N CYS A 338 24.43 7.25 -10.25
CA CYS A 338 23.63 8.46 -10.44
C CYS A 338 22.23 8.19 -11.02
N TYR A 339 21.26 9.00 -10.59
CA TYR A 339 19.89 9.06 -11.11
C TYR A 339 19.32 10.48 -10.96
N PRO A 340 18.29 10.88 -11.70
CA PRO A 340 17.67 12.19 -11.58
C PRO A 340 17.19 12.46 -10.13
N GLY A 341 17.47 13.66 -9.61
CA GLY A 341 17.04 14.06 -8.26
C GLY A 341 17.92 13.55 -7.11
N GLN A 342 18.93 12.68 -7.35
CA GLN A 342 19.78 12.10 -6.32
C GLN A 342 20.44 13.13 -5.39
N GLU A 343 20.88 14.27 -5.92
CA GLU A 343 21.51 15.33 -5.12
C GLU A 343 20.55 15.86 -4.06
N THR A 344 19.28 16.09 -4.42
CA THR A 344 18.25 16.54 -3.47
C THR A 344 17.95 15.46 -2.44
N VAL A 345 17.88 14.18 -2.85
CA VAL A 345 17.70 13.06 -1.92
C VAL A 345 18.85 13.02 -0.92
N ALA A 346 20.09 13.01 -1.38
CA ALA A 346 21.28 12.99 -0.53
C ALA A 346 21.37 14.23 0.38
N ARG A 347 21.05 15.41 -0.15
CA ARG A 347 21.07 16.66 0.62
C ARG A 347 20.03 16.65 1.73
N THR A 348 18.81 16.18 1.47
CA THR A 348 17.75 16.08 2.48
C THR A 348 18.12 15.06 3.54
N LEU A 349 18.68 13.90 3.17
CA LEU A 349 19.14 12.87 4.09
C LEU A 349 20.24 13.37 5.02
N ASN A 350 21.26 14.08 4.48
CA ASN A 350 22.46 14.48 5.19
C ASN A 350 22.26 15.77 6.05
N LEU A 351 21.56 16.74 5.50
CA LEU A 351 21.26 18.02 6.17
C LEU A 351 19.91 18.00 6.89
N GLY A 352 19.17 17.07 6.62
CA GLY A 352 18.09 16.31 6.94
C GLY A 352 16.89 16.87 7.60
N ARG A 353 15.95 17.34 6.85
CA ARG A 353 14.61 17.41 7.45
C ARG A 353 13.59 17.60 6.34
N PRO A 354 12.81 16.56 5.99
CA PRO A 354 11.68 16.73 5.09
C PRO A 354 10.74 17.80 5.65
N PRO A 355 10.15 18.66 4.81
CA PRO A 355 9.27 19.74 5.28
C PRO A 355 7.96 19.26 5.88
N ARG A 356 7.50 18.09 5.45
CA ARG A 356 6.29 17.39 5.90
C ARG A 356 6.64 15.96 6.32
N ARG A 357 5.70 15.30 6.96
CA ARG A 357 5.79 13.89 7.32
C ARG A 357 4.47 13.18 7.16
N LEU A 358 4.51 11.95 6.68
CA LEU A 358 3.37 11.05 6.68
C LEU A 358 3.04 10.62 8.11
N THR A 359 1.77 10.61 8.44
CA THR A 359 1.26 10.32 9.77
C THR A 359 -0.05 9.57 9.64
N LEU A 360 -0.21 8.49 10.40
CA LEU A 360 -1.50 7.83 10.60
C LEU A 360 -2.31 8.65 11.62
N LEU A 361 -3.59 8.83 11.34
CA LEU A 361 -4.55 9.48 12.21
C LEU A 361 -5.63 8.50 12.63
N GLN A 362 -5.83 8.38 13.94
CA GLN A 362 -7.01 7.75 14.54
C GLN A 362 -8.06 8.84 14.71
N LEU A 363 -9.23 8.67 14.07
CA LEU A 363 -10.29 9.68 14.07
C LEU A 363 -11.38 9.30 15.08
N ASP A 364 -11.99 10.31 15.71
CA ASP A 364 -13.13 10.07 16.60
C ASP A 364 -14.35 9.54 15.81
N GLY A 365 -14.71 8.30 16.06
CA GLY A 365 -15.82 7.61 15.40
C GLY A 365 -17.21 8.09 15.82
N LEU A 366 -17.33 8.85 16.92
CA LEU A 366 -18.60 9.34 17.45
C LEU A 366 -19.07 10.65 16.77
N ALA A 367 -18.17 11.36 16.14
CA ALA A 367 -18.39 12.71 15.59
C ALA A 367 -19.03 12.74 14.19
N GLY A 368 -19.85 11.79 13.82
CA GLY A 368 -20.87 11.94 12.77
C GLY A 368 -20.44 12.19 11.33
N GLY A 369 -19.16 12.10 10.95
CA GLY A 369 -18.70 12.26 9.56
C GLY A 369 -17.29 11.76 9.34
N LEU A 370 -16.99 11.29 8.13
CA LEU A 370 -15.63 10.99 7.71
C LEU A 370 -15.08 12.21 6.94
N PRO A 371 -13.84 12.65 7.23
CA PRO A 371 -13.18 13.61 6.38
C PRO A 371 -12.93 13.00 4.99
N ALA A 372 -12.70 13.85 4.03
CA ALA A 372 -12.33 13.45 2.68
C ALA A 372 -10.87 13.78 2.39
N PRO A 373 -10.22 13.12 1.42
CA PRO A 373 -8.90 13.52 0.96
C PRO A 373 -8.88 15.01 0.60
N GLY A 374 -7.86 15.73 1.11
CA GLY A 374 -7.73 17.19 0.97
C GLY A 374 -8.29 17.99 2.16
N ASP A 375 -9.07 17.39 3.05
CA ASP A 375 -9.57 18.07 4.25
C ASP A 375 -8.42 18.48 5.18
N VAL A 376 -8.58 19.64 5.82
CA VAL A 376 -7.51 20.29 6.55
C VAL A 376 -7.34 19.67 7.93
N VAL A 377 -6.11 19.31 8.28
CA VAL A 377 -5.72 18.94 9.64
C VAL A 377 -5.27 20.19 10.39
N ARG A 378 -5.77 20.38 11.62
CA ARG A 378 -5.55 21.55 12.45
C ARG A 378 -4.92 21.23 13.80
N LEU A 379 -4.11 22.15 14.26
CA LEU A 379 -3.64 22.26 15.66
C LEU A 379 -4.29 23.52 16.26
N GLY A 380 -5.34 23.35 17.06
CA GLY A 380 -6.28 24.42 17.36
C GLY A 380 -6.92 24.97 16.08
N GLU A 381 -6.83 26.28 15.85
CA GLU A 381 -7.34 26.89 14.60
C GLU A 381 -6.30 26.93 13.47
N ARG A 382 -5.04 26.57 13.75
CA ARG A 382 -3.98 26.66 12.77
C ARG A 382 -3.97 25.44 11.83
N PRO A 383 -4.02 25.61 10.51
CA PRO A 383 -3.83 24.52 9.56
C PRO A 383 -2.38 24.00 9.58
N VAL A 384 -2.23 22.68 9.78
CA VAL A 384 -0.93 22.05 9.94
C VAL A 384 -0.68 20.92 8.94
N GLY A 385 -1.68 20.52 8.16
CA GLY A 385 -1.57 19.50 7.15
C GLY A 385 -2.88 19.26 6.44
N ALA A 386 -2.92 18.19 5.66
CA ALA A 386 -4.12 17.73 4.97
C ALA A 386 -4.18 16.19 4.99
N VAL A 387 -5.40 15.68 5.03
CA VAL A 387 -5.72 14.27 4.85
C VAL A 387 -5.42 13.86 3.41
N THR A 388 -4.83 12.69 3.22
CA THR A 388 -4.52 12.13 1.89
C THR A 388 -5.36 10.90 1.59
N SER A 389 -5.67 10.09 2.60
CA SER A 389 -6.47 8.88 2.49
C SER A 389 -7.30 8.68 3.73
N VAL A 390 -8.49 8.09 3.57
CA VAL A 390 -9.43 7.80 4.67
C VAL A 390 -10.07 6.45 4.46
N ALA A 391 -10.28 5.71 5.53
CA ALA A 391 -11.05 4.48 5.52
C ALA A 391 -11.79 4.26 6.86
N ARG A 392 -12.82 3.41 6.81
CA ARG A 392 -13.34 2.72 7.99
C ARG A 392 -12.65 1.38 8.11
N HIS A 393 -11.82 1.23 9.12
CA HIS A 393 -11.15 -0.02 9.41
C HIS A 393 -12.03 -0.93 10.28
N HIS A 394 -11.96 -2.25 10.06
CA HIS A 394 -12.86 -3.21 10.73
C HIS A 394 -12.62 -3.33 12.25
N GLU A 395 -11.42 -2.99 12.74
CA GLU A 395 -11.08 -2.98 14.17
C GLU A 395 -10.84 -1.56 14.70
N LEU A 396 -10.08 -0.73 13.96
CA LEU A 396 -9.66 0.59 14.42
C LEU A 396 -10.74 1.67 14.23
N GLY A 397 -11.85 1.35 13.53
CA GLY A 397 -12.83 2.36 13.19
C GLY A 397 -12.33 3.34 12.11
N PRO A 398 -12.66 4.64 12.19
CA PRO A 398 -12.20 5.60 11.20
C PRO A 398 -10.73 5.92 11.34
N ILE A 399 -9.96 5.71 10.27
CA ILE A 399 -8.53 6.01 10.17
C ILE A 399 -8.22 6.83 8.93
N ALA A 400 -7.10 7.57 8.95
CA ALA A 400 -6.66 8.34 7.81
C ALA A 400 -5.13 8.39 7.73
N LEU A 401 -4.60 8.59 6.52
CA LEU A 401 -3.24 9.09 6.33
C LEU A 401 -3.29 10.61 6.08
N ALA A 402 -2.30 11.30 6.59
CA ALA A 402 -2.18 12.75 6.41
C ALA A 402 -0.71 13.16 6.24
N LEU A 403 -0.48 14.19 5.44
CA LEU A 403 0.80 14.89 5.36
C LEU A 403 0.77 16.09 6.29
N LEU A 404 1.48 15.99 7.42
CA LEU A 404 1.59 17.06 8.41
C LEU A 404 2.88 17.85 8.22
N ARG A 405 2.85 19.14 8.56
CA ARG A 405 4.08 19.95 8.70
C ARG A 405 4.98 19.32 9.76
N ARG A 406 6.26 19.19 9.49
CA ARG A 406 7.23 18.58 10.39
C ARG A 406 7.19 19.11 11.82
N GLY A 407 7.03 20.42 12.01
CA GLY A 407 7.06 21.07 13.33
C GLY A 407 5.81 20.83 14.22
N VAL A 408 4.89 19.97 13.84
CA VAL A 408 3.75 19.56 14.68
C VAL A 408 4.27 18.55 15.71
N PRO A 409 4.12 18.81 17.04
CA PRO A 409 4.52 17.86 18.06
C PRO A 409 3.77 16.53 17.91
N ALA A 410 4.43 15.39 18.19
CA ALA A 410 3.83 14.07 18.00
C ALA A 410 2.64 13.82 18.95
N GLU A 411 2.70 14.38 20.13
CA GLU A 411 1.68 14.26 21.19
C GLU A 411 0.56 15.30 21.09
N ALA A 412 0.62 16.18 20.07
CA ALA A 412 -0.38 17.25 19.94
C ALA A 412 -1.75 16.67 19.56
N ALA A 413 -2.78 17.06 20.28
CA ALA A 413 -4.17 16.81 19.91
C ALA A 413 -4.52 17.61 18.64
N LEU A 414 -5.01 16.90 17.63
CA LEU A 414 -5.37 17.45 16.33
C LEU A 414 -6.88 17.41 16.13
N SER A 415 -7.37 18.20 15.20
CA SER A 415 -8.70 18.07 14.63
C SER A 415 -8.62 18.08 13.11
N VAL A 416 -9.58 17.43 12.46
CA VAL A 416 -9.70 17.37 11.01
C VAL A 416 -11.03 18.00 10.61
N ASP A 417 -10.98 18.94 9.69
CA ASP A 417 -12.20 19.47 9.08
C ASP A 417 -12.91 18.33 8.34
N VAL A 418 -14.24 18.32 8.40
CA VAL A 418 -15.10 17.43 7.60
C VAL A 418 -15.83 18.29 6.60
N SER A 419 -15.60 18.07 5.32
CA SER A 419 -16.22 18.85 4.26
C SER A 419 -17.26 18.05 3.50
N ASP A 420 -18.32 18.76 3.08
CA ASP A 420 -19.32 18.24 2.15
C ASP A 420 -19.07 18.80 0.74
N ALA A 421 -18.89 17.90 -0.22
CA ALA A 421 -18.70 18.26 -1.62
C ALA A 421 -19.99 18.72 -2.29
N ALA A 422 -21.17 18.33 -1.76
CA ALA A 422 -22.47 18.70 -2.29
C ALA A 422 -23.00 20.06 -1.77
N GLY A 423 -22.38 20.60 -0.72
CA GLY A 423 -22.90 21.79 -0.01
C GLY A 423 -22.32 23.14 -0.47
N GLY A 424 -21.37 23.17 -1.40
CA GLY A 424 -20.73 24.41 -1.85
C GLY A 424 -21.58 25.23 -2.81
N PRO A 425 -21.48 26.58 -2.73
CA PRO A 425 -22.22 27.50 -3.62
C PRO A 425 -21.79 27.41 -5.09
N ALA A 426 -20.64 26.80 -5.38
CA ALA A 426 -20.16 26.55 -6.73
C ALA A 426 -19.73 25.08 -6.91
N PRO A 427 -19.81 24.52 -8.14
CA PRO A 427 -19.33 23.19 -8.42
C PRO A 427 -17.86 23.04 -8.00
N GLY A 428 -17.56 22.10 -7.10
CA GLY A 428 -16.23 21.86 -6.57
C GLY A 428 -15.83 22.64 -5.33
N GLU A 429 -16.66 23.53 -4.85
CA GLU A 429 -16.42 24.20 -3.58
C GLU A 429 -16.90 23.30 -2.43
N ARG A 430 -15.98 23.00 -1.49
CA ARG A 430 -16.26 22.21 -0.30
C ARG A 430 -16.63 23.12 0.86
N VAL A 431 -17.71 22.81 1.56
CA VAL A 431 -18.09 23.49 2.78
C VAL A 431 -17.73 22.63 3.98
N VAL A 432 -17.00 23.22 4.93
CA VAL A 432 -16.73 22.56 6.21
C VAL A 432 -18.02 22.46 7.01
N VAL A 433 -18.52 21.24 7.20
CA VAL A 433 -19.78 20.93 7.91
C VAL A 433 -19.53 20.50 9.36
N GLY A 434 -18.28 20.21 9.73
CA GLY A 434 -17.92 19.79 11.08
C GLY A 434 -16.42 19.61 11.24
N ARG A 435 -16.02 19.15 12.44
CA ARG A 435 -14.67 18.75 12.76
C ARG A 435 -14.69 17.49 13.60
N VAL A 436 -13.73 16.59 13.37
CA VAL A 436 -13.49 15.38 14.17
C VAL A 436 -12.16 15.52 14.90
N ALA A 437 -12.09 15.03 16.13
CA ALA A 437 -10.83 14.91 16.85
C ALA A 437 -9.96 13.82 16.22
N ALA A 438 -8.64 14.00 16.27
CA ALA A 438 -7.69 13.06 15.72
C ALA A 438 -6.47 12.88 16.63
N ALA A 439 -6.15 11.65 16.97
CA ALA A 439 -4.86 11.26 17.53
C ALA A 439 -3.90 10.89 16.39
N GLN A 440 -2.62 11.22 16.55
CA GLN A 440 -1.63 11.00 15.50
C GLN A 440 -0.60 9.94 15.89
N GLU A 441 -0.23 9.12 14.91
CA GLU A 441 0.88 8.18 15.00
C GLU A 441 1.86 8.51 13.86
N PRO A 442 3.01 9.16 14.14
CA PRO A 442 3.99 9.49 13.12
C PRO A 442 4.56 8.23 12.47
N LEU A 443 4.59 8.17 11.14
CA LEU A 443 5.29 7.15 10.37
C LEU A 443 6.72 7.59 10.03
N VAL A 444 6.89 8.89 9.86
CA VAL A 444 8.18 9.57 9.70
C VAL A 444 8.43 10.39 10.96
N ALA A 445 9.56 10.15 11.63
CA ALA A 445 9.90 10.81 12.89
C ALA A 445 9.85 12.34 12.78
N PRO A 446 9.27 13.06 13.77
CA PRO A 446 9.17 14.51 13.75
C PRO A 446 10.51 15.24 13.65
N GLU A 447 11.58 14.64 14.17
CA GLU A 447 12.96 15.13 14.06
C GLU A 447 13.44 15.12 12.61
N GLY A 448 12.81 14.33 11.74
CA GLY A 448 13.11 14.20 10.31
C GLY A 448 14.49 13.63 10.05
N ARG A 449 14.97 12.73 10.91
CA ARG A 449 16.24 12.01 10.75
C ARG A 449 15.96 10.57 10.36
N ALA A 450 16.67 10.09 9.35
CA ALA A 450 16.68 8.68 9.00
C ALA A 450 17.77 7.93 9.77
N GLN A 451 17.68 6.62 9.78
CA GLN A 451 18.72 5.76 10.36
C GLN A 451 20.11 6.01 9.75
N ALA A 452 20.18 6.26 8.44
CA ALA A 452 21.41 6.57 7.73
C ALA A 452 21.82 8.06 7.78
N SER A 453 21.03 8.94 8.45
CA SER A 453 21.42 10.35 8.58
C SER A 453 22.66 10.50 9.47
N PRO A 454 23.62 11.41 9.12
CA PRO A 454 24.81 11.66 9.94
C PRO A 454 24.45 12.06 11.37
N ALA A 455 25.20 11.57 12.37
CA ALA A 455 24.99 11.93 13.78
C ALA A 455 25.14 13.43 14.01
N GLU A 456 26.13 14.06 13.36
CA GLU A 456 26.36 15.50 13.36
C GLU A 456 26.10 16.09 11.97
N ARG A 457 25.56 17.29 11.90
CA ARG A 457 25.37 17.99 10.62
C ARG A 457 26.73 18.23 9.96
N PRO A 458 26.91 17.88 8.68
CA PRO A 458 28.11 18.27 7.95
C PRO A 458 28.33 19.78 8.03
N GLY A 459 29.52 20.19 8.49
CA GLY A 459 29.88 21.59 8.65
C GLY A 459 29.43 22.25 9.98
N ALA A 460 28.90 21.51 10.95
CA ALA A 460 28.54 22.07 12.26
C ALA A 460 29.73 22.74 12.96
N GLY A 461 30.95 22.17 12.84
CA GLY A 461 32.20 22.74 13.38
C GLY A 461 32.72 23.96 12.65
N LEU A 462 32.33 24.21 11.39
CA LEU A 462 32.83 25.32 10.59
C LEU A 462 32.30 26.69 11.08
N ARG A 463 31.10 26.73 11.63
CA ARG A 463 30.50 27.95 12.17
C ARG A 463 31.20 28.40 13.46
N THR A 464 31.62 27.47 14.30
CA THR A 464 32.32 27.76 15.57
C THR A 464 33.73 28.31 15.30
N SER A 465 34.43 27.80 14.30
CA SER A 465 35.78 28.27 13.94
C SER A 465 35.79 29.65 13.29
N LEU A 466 34.74 30.05 12.60
CA LEU A 466 34.60 31.39 12.00
C LEU A 466 34.25 32.47 13.02
N LEU A 467 33.53 32.11 14.08
CA LEU A 467 33.20 33.04 15.17
C LEU A 467 34.42 33.27 16.10
N HIS A 468 35.24 32.25 16.35
CA HIS A 468 36.46 32.39 17.17
C HIS A 468 37.60 33.14 16.47
N ARG A 469 37.58 33.28 15.14
CA ARG A 469 38.57 34.06 14.39
C ARG A 469 38.33 35.60 14.46
N ARG A 470 37.17 36.06 14.93
CA ARG A 470 36.86 37.50 15.05
C ARG A 470 37.26 38.13 16.38
N ASP A 471 37.54 37.36 17.42
CA ASP A 471 37.91 37.88 18.74
C ASP A 471 39.43 37.87 19.01
N GLY A 472 40.27 37.53 18.02
CA GLY A 472 41.75 37.48 18.18
C GLY A 472 42.53 38.67 17.57
N GLY A 473 41.88 39.82 17.37
CA GLY A 473 42.52 40.97 16.74
C GLY A 473 42.22 42.30 17.49
N ARG A 474 42.85 42.52 18.62
CA ARG A 474 43.19 43.85 19.20
C ARG A 474 44.52 43.77 19.93
#